data_13b913b264d644f9bbd320d959f38bc1
#
_entry.id   13b913b264d644f9bbd320d959f38bc1
#
_cell.length_a   1.000
_cell.length_b   1.000
_cell.length_c   1.000
_cell.angle_alpha   90.00
_cell.angle_beta   90.00
_cell.angle_gamma   90.00
#
_symmetry.space_group_name_H-M   'P 1'
#
loop_
_entity.id
_entity.type
_entity.pdbx_description
1 polymer ?
#
loop_
_entity_poly.entity_id
_entity_poly.type
_entity_poly.pdbx_seq_one_letter_code
_entity_poly.pdbx_strand_id
1 'polypeptide(L)' 'MLREPAELRVDDQGRVELPIGLLAKAGIAPGAALVAFSDGDGRIALRRAEDAINDLLGEGTL' A
#
# COMPACT_ATOMS: atom_id res chain seq x y z
N MET A 1 -1.09 4.29 22.21
CA MET A 1 -0.68 5.06 21.15
C MET A 1 -1.75 5.37 20.15
N LEU A 2 -1.90 6.61 19.87
CA LEU A 2 -2.89 7.02 18.95
C LEU A 2 -2.48 6.81 17.56
N ARG A 3 -3.35 6.28 16.75
CA ARG A 3 -3.11 6.15 15.39
C ARG A 3 -4.17 6.87 14.69
N GLU A 4 -3.87 7.99 14.17
CA GLU A 4 -4.85 8.75 13.44
C GLU A 4 -4.80 8.35 12.01
N PRO A 5 -5.90 7.97 11.41
CA PRO A 5 -5.90 7.64 10.00
C PRO A 5 -5.64 8.88 9.17
N ALA A 6 -4.93 8.70 8.08
CA ALA A 6 -4.73 9.78 7.13
C ALA A 6 -5.96 9.88 6.25
N GLU A 7 -6.43 11.09 6.04
CA GLU A 7 -7.58 11.29 5.19
C GLU A 7 -7.08 11.53 3.78
N LEU A 8 -7.50 10.70 2.85
CA LEU A 8 -7.04 10.78 1.47
C LEU A 8 -8.23 11.00 0.56
N ARG A 9 -7.98 11.61 -0.57
CA ARG A 9 -9.03 11.85 -1.54
C ARG A 9 -8.57 11.40 -2.91
N VAL A 10 -9.39 10.62 -3.57
CA VAL A 10 -9.10 10.17 -4.94
C VAL A 10 -9.61 11.24 -5.89
N ASP A 11 -8.77 11.70 -6.80
CA ASP A 11 -9.17 12.74 -7.74
C ASP A 11 -9.89 12.10 -8.94
N ASP A 12 -10.32 12.94 -9.89
CA ASP A 12 -11.08 12.45 -11.05
C ASP A 12 -10.26 11.55 -11.92
N GLN A 13 -8.95 11.60 -11.83
CA GLN A 13 -8.06 10.78 -12.63
C GLN A 13 -7.74 9.48 -11.93
N GLY A 14 -8.31 9.25 -10.75
CA GLY A 14 -8.04 8.04 -10.00
C GLY A 14 -6.75 8.08 -9.23
N ARG A 15 -6.20 9.27 -8.97
CA ARG A 15 -4.94 9.39 -8.26
C ARG A 15 -5.17 9.82 -6.84
N VAL A 16 -4.29 9.37 -5.97
CA VAL A 16 -4.31 9.76 -4.58
C VAL A 16 -2.88 10.00 -4.13
N GLU A 17 -2.71 10.99 -3.30
CA GLU A 17 -1.38 11.31 -2.79
C GLU A 17 -1.23 10.69 -1.42
N LEU A 18 -0.20 9.88 -1.24
CA LEU A 18 0.05 9.24 0.04
C LEU A 18 0.97 10.14 0.85
N PRO A 19 0.58 10.50 2.07
CA PRO A 19 1.44 11.36 2.88
C PRO A 19 2.76 10.68 3.21
N ILE A 20 3.81 11.45 3.24
CA ILE A 20 5.13 10.93 3.52
C ILE A 20 5.18 10.27 4.89
N GLY A 21 4.48 10.83 5.89
CA GLY A 21 4.45 10.22 7.20
C GLY A 21 3.84 8.84 7.19
N LEU A 22 2.81 8.65 6.39
CA LEU A 22 2.18 7.33 6.26
C LEU A 22 3.14 6.36 5.60
N LEU A 23 3.83 6.81 4.55
CA LEU A 23 4.81 5.96 3.87
C LEU A 23 5.92 5.55 4.82
N ALA A 24 6.39 6.48 5.63
CA ALA A 24 7.45 6.19 6.58
C ALA A 24 7.03 5.14 7.59
N LYS A 25 5.79 5.25 8.08
CA LYS A 25 5.30 4.28 9.04
C LYS A 25 5.18 2.90 8.42
N ALA A 26 4.87 2.84 7.16
CA ALA A 26 4.73 1.57 6.47
C ALA A 26 6.06 1.03 5.98
N GLY A 27 7.13 1.80 6.11
CA GLY A 27 8.42 1.36 5.61
C GLY A 27 8.52 1.42 4.11
N ILE A 28 7.82 2.36 3.49
CA ILE A 28 7.80 2.51 2.05
C ILE A 28 8.54 3.77 1.69
N ALA A 29 9.57 3.67 0.87
CA ALA A 29 10.32 4.82 0.45
C ALA A 29 9.62 5.53 -0.70
N PRO A 30 9.70 6.85 -0.78
CA PRO A 30 9.14 7.55 -1.94
C PRO A 30 9.77 7.02 -3.22
N GLY A 31 8.97 6.82 -4.22
CA GLY A 31 9.42 6.25 -5.48
C GLY A 31 9.41 4.75 -5.53
N ALA A 32 9.05 4.09 -4.44
CA ALA A 32 9.00 2.63 -4.42
C ALA A 32 7.86 2.11 -5.27
N ALA A 33 8.04 0.95 -5.84
CA ALA A 33 6.98 0.30 -6.60
C ALA A 33 6.07 -0.43 -5.64
N LEU A 34 4.79 -0.31 -5.85
CA LEU A 34 3.79 -0.92 -5.00
C LEU A 34 2.84 -1.78 -5.82
N VAL A 35 2.28 -2.78 -5.16
CA VAL A 35 1.24 -3.59 -5.76
C VAL A 35 -0.02 -3.36 -4.93
N ALA A 36 -1.13 -3.15 -5.60
CA ALA A 36 -2.40 -2.86 -4.94
C ALA A 36 -3.35 -4.02 -5.14
N PHE A 37 -4.08 -4.37 -4.10
CA PHE A 37 -5.08 -5.42 -4.14
C PHE A 37 -6.38 -4.87 -3.61
N SER A 38 -7.47 -5.32 -4.15
CA SER A 38 -8.79 -4.93 -3.63
C SER A 38 -9.74 -6.09 -3.81
N ASP A 39 -10.55 -6.32 -2.81
CA ASP A 39 -11.57 -7.37 -2.89
C ASP A 39 -12.96 -6.76 -3.09
N GLY A 40 -13.05 -5.47 -3.31
CA GLY A 40 -14.30 -4.84 -3.62
C GLY A 40 -15.10 -4.34 -2.43
N ASP A 41 -14.55 -4.42 -1.25
CA ASP A 41 -15.26 -3.99 -0.04
C ASP A 41 -14.96 -2.55 0.34
N GLY A 42 -14.53 -1.74 -0.59
CA GLY A 42 -14.14 -0.37 -0.28
C GLY A 42 -12.77 -0.29 0.33
N ARG A 43 -12.00 -1.36 0.27
CA ARG A 43 -10.66 -1.42 0.83
C ARG A 43 -9.65 -1.71 -0.24
N ILE A 44 -8.49 -1.09 -0.11
CA ILE A 44 -7.38 -1.35 -0.98
C ILE A 44 -6.17 -1.62 -0.10
N ALA A 45 -5.49 -2.71 -0.33
CA ALA A 45 -4.27 -3.03 0.38
C ALA A 45 -3.09 -2.78 -0.53
N LEU A 46 -2.09 -2.08 -0.04
CA LEU A 46 -0.89 -1.79 -0.80
C LEU A 46 0.27 -2.52 -0.17
N ARG A 47 1.10 -3.13 -0.98
CA ARG A 47 2.30 -3.79 -0.50
C ARG A 47 3.45 -3.35 -1.38
N ARG A 48 4.66 -3.35 -0.82
CA ARG A 48 5.82 -3.08 -1.64
C ARG A 48 5.94 -4.22 -2.66
N ALA A 49 6.35 -3.89 -3.87
CA ALA A 49 6.42 -4.90 -4.92
C ALA A 49 7.32 -6.06 -4.50
N GLU A 50 8.42 -5.75 -3.83
CA GLU A 50 9.33 -6.81 -3.40
C GLU A 50 8.68 -7.74 -2.39
N ASP A 51 7.82 -7.21 -1.52
CA ASP A 51 7.12 -8.05 -0.54
C ASP A 51 6.07 -8.90 -1.21
N ALA A 52 5.38 -8.36 -2.18
CA ALA A 52 4.36 -9.12 -2.89
C ALA A 52 4.99 -10.28 -3.64
N ILE A 53 6.16 -10.07 -4.23
CA ILE A 53 6.85 -11.13 -4.94
C ILE A 53 7.32 -12.19 -3.95
N ASN A 54 7.85 -11.76 -2.82
CA ASN A 54 8.29 -12.71 -1.80
C ASN A 54 7.13 -13.54 -1.27
N ASP A 55 5.98 -12.93 -1.09
CA ASP A 55 4.82 -13.66 -0.62
C ASP A 55 4.41 -14.74 -1.61
N LEU A 56 4.44 -14.42 -2.89
CA LEU A 56 4.09 -15.40 -3.90
C LEU A 56 5.07 -16.55 -3.91
N LEU A 57 6.36 -16.23 -3.85
CA LEU A 57 7.37 -17.27 -3.87
C LEU A 57 7.34 -18.08 -2.58
N GLY A 58 7.12 -17.40 -1.47
CA GLY A 58 7.08 -18.09 -0.19
C GLY A 58 5.98 -19.09 -0.11
N GLU A 59 4.81 -18.74 -0.64
CA GLU A 59 3.70 -19.65 -0.63
C GLU A 59 3.95 -20.81 -1.53
N GLY A 60 4.65 -20.58 -2.61
CA GLY A 60 4.91 -21.64 -3.56
C GLY A 60 5.85 -22.68 -3.03
N THR A 61 6.54 -22.41 -1.94
CA THR A 61 7.47 -23.35 -1.41
C THR A 61 6.87 -24.29 -0.40
N LEU A 62 5.65 -24.11 -0.07
CA LEU A 62 5.02 -24.98 0.93
C LEU A 62 4.51 -26.30 0.35
#